data_d0c425608775265a4e93079dc93a1129
#
_entry.id   d0c425608775265a4e93079dc93a1129
#
_cell.length_a   1.000
_cell.length_b   1.000
_cell.length_c   1.000
_cell.angle_alpha   90.00
_cell.angle_beta   90.00
_cell.angle_gamma   90.00
#
_symmetry.space_group_name_H-M   'P 1'
#
loop_
_entity.id
_entity.type
_entity.pdbx_description
1 polymer ?
#
loop_
_entity_poly.entity_id
_entity_poly.type
_entity_poly.pdbx_seq_one_letter_code
_entity_poly.pdbx_strand_id
1 'polypeptide(L)'
;MALGAFPESHPLHMGMPGMHGTVPAVAAMQRADLLITIGARFDDRVTGDTSTFAPEAQVIHADIDPAEIGKIRDVAVPIVGDARNVLAGLLKESRKNSAVKSPEVGPWRDYLDGLKERFPRGYDPTPDGQLNPQFVLEKLSETVGPEAIYCAGVGQHQMWSAQFIDFEHPRSWINSGGAGTMGYAVPAALG
;
A
#
# COMPACT_ATOMS: atom_id res chain seq x y z
N MET A 1 -3.63 6.31 1.58
CA MET A 1 -4.09 6.77 2.92
C MET A 1 -3.76 5.79 4.04
N ALA A 2 -3.35 4.56 3.74
CA ALA A 2 -3.04 3.55 4.75
C ALA A 2 -1.53 3.36 4.99
N LEU A 3 -0.67 4.21 4.43
CA LEU A 3 0.76 4.18 4.73
C LEU A 3 0.99 4.34 6.24
N GLY A 4 1.88 3.54 6.80
CA GLY A 4 2.13 3.45 8.24
C GLY A 4 1.13 2.60 9.03
N ALA A 5 0.00 2.15 8.45
CA ALA A 5 -0.88 1.18 9.10
C ALA A 5 -0.24 -0.22 9.24
N PHE A 6 0.70 -0.52 8.36
CA PHE A 6 1.61 -1.65 8.42
C PHE A 6 3.03 -1.09 8.27
N PRO A 7 3.95 -1.37 9.21
CA PRO A 7 5.28 -0.76 9.20
C PRO A 7 6.07 -1.07 7.93
N GLU A 8 6.71 -0.08 7.35
CA GLU A 8 7.50 -0.28 6.12
C GLU A 8 8.79 -1.06 6.37
N SER A 9 9.35 -1.01 7.57
CA SER A 9 10.49 -1.83 8.00
C SER A 9 10.19 -3.34 8.06
N HIS A 10 8.90 -3.71 8.04
CA HIS A 10 8.53 -5.13 8.15
C HIS A 10 8.90 -5.90 6.86
N PRO A 11 9.54 -7.09 6.95
CA PRO A 11 10.00 -7.85 5.78
C PRO A 11 8.92 -8.17 4.74
N LEU A 12 7.67 -8.29 5.17
CA LEU A 12 6.54 -8.56 4.28
C LEU A 12 5.93 -7.29 3.66
N HIS A 13 6.44 -6.10 3.98
CA HIS A 13 6.03 -4.88 3.30
C HIS A 13 6.60 -4.86 1.88
N MET A 14 5.73 -4.63 0.88
CA MET A 14 6.10 -4.64 -0.54
C MET A 14 6.12 -3.24 -1.15
N GLY A 15 5.75 -2.23 -0.40
CA GLY A 15 5.66 -0.85 -0.87
C GLY A 15 4.26 -0.42 -1.31
N MET A 16 4.19 0.75 -1.92
CA MET A 16 2.96 1.33 -2.44
C MET A 16 2.45 0.54 -3.65
N PRO A 17 1.16 0.18 -3.73
CA PRO A 17 0.57 -0.42 -4.92
C PRO A 17 0.09 0.64 -5.92
N GLY A 18 -0.24 0.19 -7.13
CA GLY A 18 -0.91 1.00 -8.15
C GLY A 18 0.01 1.73 -9.10
N MET A 19 -0.48 2.80 -9.74
CA MET A 19 0.19 3.47 -10.88
C MET A 19 1.54 4.12 -10.51
N HIS A 20 1.76 4.48 -9.26
CA HIS A 20 3.06 4.94 -8.75
C HIS A 20 3.59 4.00 -7.67
N GLY A 21 3.20 2.74 -7.75
CA GLY A 21 3.62 1.70 -6.84
C GLY A 21 5.02 1.16 -7.12
N THR A 22 5.53 0.40 -6.17
CA THR A 22 6.78 -0.34 -6.34
C THR A 22 6.56 -1.56 -7.22
N VAL A 23 7.61 -1.99 -7.94
CA VAL A 23 7.54 -3.22 -8.76
C VAL A 23 7.16 -4.45 -7.93
N PRO A 24 7.75 -4.67 -6.72
CA PRO A 24 7.34 -5.79 -5.88
C PRO A 24 5.86 -5.77 -5.48
N ALA A 25 5.31 -4.60 -5.11
CA ALA A 25 3.91 -4.48 -4.71
C ALA A 25 2.95 -4.76 -5.88
N VAL A 26 3.23 -4.19 -7.06
CA VAL A 26 2.42 -4.42 -8.26
C VAL A 26 2.48 -5.88 -8.69
N ALA A 27 3.66 -6.48 -8.72
CA ALA A 27 3.84 -7.89 -9.08
C ALA A 27 3.20 -8.85 -8.07
N ALA A 28 3.26 -8.51 -6.78
CA ALA A 28 2.60 -9.28 -5.73
C ALA A 28 1.09 -9.33 -5.94
N MET A 29 0.46 -8.19 -6.23
CA MET A 29 -0.98 -8.17 -6.51
C MET A 29 -1.34 -8.90 -7.80
N GLN A 30 -0.59 -8.66 -8.89
CA GLN A 30 -0.88 -9.25 -10.20
C GLN A 30 -0.75 -10.77 -10.25
N ARG A 31 0.10 -11.36 -9.42
CA ARG A 31 0.38 -12.80 -9.39
C ARG A 31 -0.19 -13.53 -8.18
N ALA A 32 -0.92 -12.81 -7.32
CA ALA A 32 -1.57 -13.44 -6.18
C ALA A 32 -2.66 -14.42 -6.64
N ASP A 33 -2.77 -15.53 -5.96
CA ASP A 33 -3.91 -16.47 -6.05
C ASP A 33 -5.03 -16.05 -5.09
N LEU A 34 -4.70 -15.28 -4.05
CA LEU A 34 -5.64 -14.72 -3.08
C LEU A 34 -5.29 -13.26 -2.78
N LEU A 35 -6.26 -12.37 -2.96
CA LEU A 35 -6.21 -10.99 -2.49
C LEU A 35 -7.17 -10.79 -1.32
N ILE A 36 -6.63 -10.38 -0.18
CA ILE A 36 -7.44 -9.96 0.97
C ILE A 36 -7.38 -8.44 1.03
N THR A 37 -8.48 -7.79 0.70
CA THR A 37 -8.59 -6.33 0.66
C THR A 37 -9.46 -5.83 1.80
N ILE A 38 -8.96 -4.84 2.54
CA ILE A 38 -9.63 -4.28 3.70
C ILE A 38 -9.68 -2.77 3.57
N GLY A 39 -10.89 -2.23 3.39
CA GLY A 39 -11.13 -0.80 3.20
C GLY A 39 -10.57 -0.23 1.91
N ALA A 40 -10.45 -1.04 0.85
CA ALA A 40 -9.93 -0.63 -0.45
C ALA A 40 -10.99 -0.78 -1.56
N ARG A 41 -11.24 0.28 -2.30
CA ARG A 41 -12.33 0.35 -3.30
C ARG A 41 -11.96 -0.16 -4.69
N PHE A 42 -10.77 -0.68 -4.92
CA PHE A 42 -10.30 -1.10 -6.23
C PHE A 42 -10.41 0.01 -7.30
N ASP A 43 -9.97 1.23 -6.96
CA ASP A 43 -10.00 2.32 -7.93
C ASP A 43 -9.01 2.11 -9.08
N ASP A 44 -9.23 2.83 -10.18
CA ASP A 44 -8.45 2.72 -11.41
C ASP A 44 -6.96 3.05 -11.26
N ARG A 45 -6.58 3.81 -10.22
CA ARG A 45 -5.17 4.10 -9.91
C ARG A 45 -4.43 2.89 -9.38
N VAL A 46 -5.16 1.93 -8.82
CA VAL A 46 -4.61 0.67 -8.31
C VAL A 46 -4.76 -0.44 -9.34
N THR A 47 -5.94 -0.58 -9.94
CA THR A 47 -6.23 -1.69 -10.83
C THR A 47 -5.72 -1.48 -12.25
N GLY A 48 -5.72 -0.24 -12.74
CA GLY A 48 -5.61 0.02 -14.17
C GLY A 48 -6.77 -0.66 -14.90
N ASP A 49 -6.46 -1.41 -15.96
CA ASP A 49 -7.44 -2.22 -16.68
C ASP A 49 -7.92 -3.39 -15.82
N THR A 50 -9.16 -3.36 -15.41
CA THR A 50 -9.79 -4.36 -14.54
C THR A 50 -9.84 -5.75 -15.16
N SER A 51 -9.83 -5.86 -16.49
CA SER A 51 -9.85 -7.15 -17.21
C SER A 51 -8.54 -7.92 -17.06
N THR A 52 -7.45 -7.23 -16.76
CA THR A 52 -6.11 -7.82 -16.63
C THR A 52 -5.56 -7.75 -15.20
N PHE A 53 -6.26 -7.09 -14.28
CA PHE A 53 -5.84 -6.95 -12.91
C PHE A 53 -6.00 -8.24 -12.12
N ALA A 54 -4.90 -8.79 -11.61
CA ALA A 54 -4.84 -10.00 -10.76
C ALA A 54 -5.78 -11.13 -11.25
N PRO A 55 -5.62 -11.61 -12.51
CA PRO A 55 -6.61 -12.47 -13.17
C PRO A 55 -6.84 -13.79 -12.44
N GLU A 56 -5.83 -14.33 -11.76
CA GLU A 56 -5.90 -15.60 -11.05
C GLU A 56 -6.37 -15.48 -9.60
N ALA A 57 -6.51 -14.25 -9.08
CA ALA A 57 -6.79 -14.04 -7.68
C ALA A 57 -8.27 -14.26 -7.32
N GLN A 58 -8.52 -15.08 -6.30
CA GLN A 58 -9.75 -15.00 -5.53
C GLN A 58 -9.69 -13.79 -4.60
N VAL A 59 -10.82 -13.10 -4.41
CA VAL A 59 -10.86 -11.88 -3.62
C VAL A 59 -11.71 -12.07 -2.36
N ILE A 60 -11.10 -11.79 -1.20
CA ILE A 60 -11.81 -11.52 0.04
C ILE A 60 -11.86 -10.01 0.20
N HIS A 61 -13.03 -9.40 0.15
CA HIS A 61 -13.20 -7.97 0.23
C HIS A 61 -13.96 -7.58 1.49
N ALA A 62 -13.30 -6.86 2.37
CA ALA A 62 -13.88 -6.30 3.57
C ALA A 62 -13.97 -4.78 3.45
N ASP A 63 -15.15 -4.22 3.57
CA ASP A 63 -15.38 -2.78 3.59
C ASP A 63 -16.52 -2.43 4.55
N ILE A 64 -16.48 -1.22 5.09
CA ILE A 64 -17.57 -0.71 5.92
C ILE A 64 -18.78 -0.29 5.07
N ASP A 65 -18.53 0.11 3.81
CA ASP A 65 -19.55 0.47 2.85
C ASP A 65 -19.93 -0.77 2.01
N PRO A 66 -21.16 -1.30 2.16
CA PRO A 66 -21.62 -2.44 1.37
C PRO A 66 -21.67 -2.14 -0.14
N ALA A 67 -21.75 -0.87 -0.55
CA ALA A 67 -21.80 -0.49 -1.95
C ALA A 67 -20.44 -0.60 -2.67
N GLU A 68 -19.33 -0.67 -1.94
CA GLU A 68 -18.01 -0.87 -2.54
C GLU A 68 -17.69 -2.35 -2.82
N ILE A 69 -18.37 -3.27 -2.11
CA ILE A 69 -18.12 -4.71 -2.26
C ILE A 69 -18.65 -5.23 -3.60
N GLY A 70 -17.76 -5.80 -4.40
CA GLY A 70 -18.11 -6.34 -5.71
C GLY A 70 -18.37 -5.31 -6.80
N LYS A 71 -18.16 -4.03 -6.54
CA LYS A 71 -18.45 -2.92 -7.49
C LYS A 71 -17.53 -2.94 -8.71
N ILE A 72 -16.27 -3.22 -8.52
CA ILE A 72 -15.23 -3.16 -9.58
C ILE A 72 -14.68 -4.56 -9.88
N ARG A 73 -14.51 -5.38 -8.87
CA ARG A 73 -13.93 -6.72 -8.98
C ARG A 73 -14.87 -7.75 -8.36
N ASP A 74 -15.02 -8.89 -9.02
CA ASP A 74 -15.77 -10.02 -8.44
C ASP A 74 -15.14 -10.47 -7.13
N VAL A 75 -15.99 -10.75 -6.14
CA VAL A 75 -15.59 -11.06 -4.77
C VAL A 75 -16.05 -12.47 -4.41
N ALA A 76 -15.09 -13.31 -4.05
CA ALA A 76 -15.38 -14.67 -3.59
C ALA A 76 -15.95 -14.68 -2.17
N VAL A 77 -15.44 -13.81 -1.28
CA VAL A 77 -15.92 -13.67 0.10
C VAL A 77 -16.16 -12.21 0.45
N PRO A 78 -17.42 -11.74 0.44
CA PRO A 78 -17.77 -10.39 0.86
C PRO A 78 -17.88 -10.29 2.39
N ILE A 79 -17.32 -9.24 2.99
CA ILE A 79 -17.40 -8.96 4.43
C ILE A 79 -17.78 -7.49 4.62
N VAL A 80 -19.00 -7.21 5.05
CA VAL A 80 -19.40 -5.84 5.43
C VAL A 80 -19.07 -5.62 6.90
N GLY A 81 -18.18 -4.66 7.19
CA GLY A 81 -17.81 -4.40 8.58
C GLY A 81 -16.63 -3.44 8.73
N ASP A 82 -16.47 -2.97 9.95
CA ASP A 82 -15.31 -2.18 10.35
C ASP A 82 -14.02 -3.00 10.31
N ALA A 83 -12.96 -2.42 9.72
CA ALA A 83 -11.69 -3.11 9.48
C ALA A 83 -11.06 -3.72 10.74
N ARG A 84 -11.17 -3.01 11.90
CA ARG A 84 -10.63 -3.51 13.17
C ARG A 84 -11.36 -4.77 13.63
N ASN A 85 -12.69 -4.77 13.50
CA ASN A 85 -13.52 -5.91 13.90
C ASN A 85 -13.30 -7.11 12.96
N VAL A 86 -13.17 -6.84 11.65
CA VAL A 86 -12.86 -7.86 10.65
C VAL A 86 -11.50 -8.51 10.94
N LEU A 87 -10.46 -7.71 11.14
CA LEU A 87 -9.13 -8.23 11.48
C LEU A 87 -9.11 -9.02 12.79
N ALA A 88 -9.79 -8.53 13.82
CA ALA A 88 -9.92 -9.26 15.09
C ALA A 88 -10.63 -10.60 14.91
N GLY A 89 -11.68 -10.63 14.08
CA GLY A 89 -12.40 -11.86 13.72
C GLY A 89 -11.52 -12.86 12.97
N LEU A 90 -10.81 -12.41 11.95
CA LEU A 90 -9.87 -13.25 11.18
C LEU A 90 -8.78 -13.85 12.07
N LEU A 91 -8.17 -13.04 12.94
CA LEU A 91 -7.17 -13.51 13.89
C LEU A 91 -7.74 -14.54 14.87
N LYS A 92 -8.97 -14.34 15.36
CA LYS A 92 -9.64 -15.27 16.27
C LYS A 92 -9.90 -16.61 15.58
N GLU A 93 -10.39 -16.60 14.34
CA GLU A 93 -10.69 -17.83 13.61
C GLU A 93 -9.40 -18.55 13.18
N SER A 94 -8.36 -17.85 12.76
CA SER A 94 -7.07 -18.48 12.42
C SER A 94 -6.43 -19.20 13.59
N ARG A 95 -6.59 -18.67 14.82
CA ARG A 95 -6.08 -19.31 16.05
C ARG A 95 -6.87 -20.55 16.46
N LYS A 96 -8.17 -20.60 16.18
CA LYS A 96 -9.02 -21.76 16.48
C LYS A 96 -8.74 -22.94 15.56
N ASN A 97 -8.32 -22.67 14.34
CA ASN A 97 -8.23 -23.67 13.29
C ASN A 97 -6.78 -24.16 13.11
N SER A 98 -6.19 -24.64 14.22
CA SER A 98 -4.83 -25.18 14.24
C SER A 98 -4.62 -26.43 13.34
N ALA A 99 -5.71 -27.03 12.86
CA ALA A 99 -5.68 -28.13 11.91
C ALA A 99 -5.37 -27.68 10.46
N VAL A 100 -5.55 -26.40 10.14
CA VAL A 100 -5.18 -25.85 8.84
C VAL A 100 -3.66 -25.70 8.80
N LYS A 101 -3.00 -26.53 8.00
CA LYS A 101 -1.56 -26.38 7.76
C LYS A 101 -1.31 -25.04 7.10
N SER A 102 -0.27 -24.32 7.57
CA SER A 102 0.22 -23.15 6.84
C SER A 102 0.58 -23.54 5.42
N PRO A 103 0.17 -22.78 4.42
CA PRO A 103 0.57 -23.04 3.04
C PRO A 103 2.09 -22.92 2.91
N GLU A 104 2.65 -23.66 1.94
CA GLU A 104 4.06 -23.51 1.57
C GLU A 104 4.24 -22.17 0.80
N VAL A 105 4.71 -21.16 1.51
CA VAL A 105 4.88 -19.80 0.96
C VAL A 105 6.35 -19.45 0.67
N GLY A 106 7.28 -20.39 0.88
CA GLY A 106 8.71 -20.19 0.63
C GLY A 106 9.00 -19.67 -0.77
N PRO A 107 8.63 -20.39 -1.83
CA PRO A 107 8.88 -19.95 -3.22
C PRO A 107 8.24 -18.61 -3.57
N TRP A 108 7.10 -18.29 -2.96
CA TRP A 108 6.45 -16.99 -3.14
C TRP A 108 7.25 -15.85 -2.50
N ARG A 109 7.76 -16.06 -1.29
CA ARG A 109 8.63 -15.10 -0.60
C ARG A 109 9.93 -14.90 -1.37
N ASP A 110 10.58 -15.97 -1.78
CA ASP A 110 11.83 -15.91 -2.56
C ASP A 110 11.63 -15.11 -3.86
N TYR A 111 10.50 -15.31 -4.54
CA TYR A 111 10.14 -14.54 -5.72
C TYR A 111 10.00 -13.04 -5.42
N LEU A 112 9.27 -12.66 -4.36
CA LEU A 112 9.06 -11.27 -3.98
C LEU A 112 10.35 -10.59 -3.48
N ASP A 113 11.15 -11.30 -2.71
CA ASP A 113 12.44 -10.80 -2.22
C ASP A 113 13.43 -10.61 -3.39
N GLY A 114 13.45 -11.53 -4.37
CA GLY A 114 14.20 -11.35 -5.60
C GLY A 114 13.75 -10.14 -6.45
N LEU A 115 12.46 -9.76 -6.39
CA LEU A 115 11.99 -8.53 -7.01
C LEU A 115 12.46 -7.28 -6.25
N LYS A 116 12.50 -7.30 -4.91
CA LYS A 116 13.05 -6.20 -4.11
C LYS A 116 14.52 -5.97 -4.41
N GLU A 117 15.29 -7.04 -4.53
CA GLU A 117 16.72 -6.98 -4.88
C GLU A 117 16.95 -6.45 -6.30
N ARG A 118 16.14 -6.89 -7.25
CA ARG A 118 16.25 -6.51 -8.66
C ARG A 118 15.76 -5.09 -8.95
N PHE A 119 14.77 -4.63 -8.20
CA PHE A 119 14.13 -3.32 -8.36
C PHE A 119 14.11 -2.58 -7.02
N PRO A 120 15.30 -2.27 -6.47
CA PRO A 120 15.38 -1.52 -5.24
C PRO A 120 14.79 -0.12 -5.41
N ARG A 121 14.34 0.47 -4.31
CA ARG A 121 13.99 1.88 -4.27
C ARG A 121 15.25 2.70 -4.64
N GLY A 122 15.14 3.55 -5.63
CA GLY A 122 16.27 4.33 -6.10
C GLY A 122 15.86 5.38 -7.15
N TYR A 123 16.82 6.18 -7.54
CA TYR A 123 16.66 7.23 -8.53
C TYR A 123 18.00 7.47 -9.25
N ASP A 124 17.93 7.93 -10.49
CA ASP A 124 19.14 8.27 -11.25
C ASP A 124 19.73 9.59 -10.75
N PRO A 125 21.05 9.73 -10.73
CA PRO A 125 21.69 11.00 -10.43
C PRO A 125 21.24 12.09 -11.42
N THR A 126 20.99 13.29 -10.92
CA THR A 126 20.71 14.43 -11.79
C THR A 126 21.97 14.90 -12.46
N PRO A 127 21.92 15.24 -13.78
CA PRO A 127 22.99 16.00 -14.42
C PRO A 127 23.21 17.33 -13.69
N ASP A 128 24.42 17.83 -13.71
CA ASP A 128 24.78 19.17 -13.23
C ASP A 128 24.67 19.43 -11.71
N GLY A 129 24.61 18.38 -10.90
CA GLY A 129 24.58 18.50 -9.43
C GLY A 129 23.30 19.14 -8.87
N GLN A 130 22.22 19.16 -9.63
CA GLN A 130 20.91 19.59 -9.13
C GLN A 130 20.38 18.58 -8.12
N LEU A 131 19.58 19.06 -7.14
CA LEU A 131 18.95 18.19 -6.17
C LEU A 131 17.84 17.36 -6.81
N ASN A 132 17.95 16.03 -6.68
CA ASN A 132 16.90 15.13 -7.08
C ASN A 132 15.78 15.17 -6.01
N PRO A 133 14.50 15.34 -6.40
CA PRO A 133 13.39 15.38 -5.44
C PRO A 133 13.30 14.13 -4.55
N GLN A 134 13.56 12.96 -5.11
CA GLN A 134 13.54 11.69 -4.37
C GLN A 134 14.65 11.66 -3.30
N PHE A 135 15.85 12.13 -3.65
CA PHE A 135 16.95 12.28 -2.69
C PHE A 135 16.56 13.20 -1.52
N VAL A 136 15.91 14.33 -1.83
CA VAL A 136 15.47 15.28 -0.78
C VAL A 136 14.47 14.63 0.18
N LEU A 137 13.53 13.86 -0.35
CA LEU A 137 12.51 13.18 0.47
C LEU A 137 13.12 12.05 1.32
N GLU A 138 14.04 11.29 0.76
CA GLU A 138 14.77 10.26 1.49
C GLU A 138 15.59 10.87 2.64
N LYS A 139 16.34 11.95 2.37
CA LYS A 139 17.11 12.65 3.41
C LYS A 139 16.21 13.36 4.43
N LEU A 140 15.05 13.83 4.03
CA LEU A 140 14.06 14.34 4.96
C LEU A 140 13.59 13.25 5.92
N SER A 141 13.22 12.07 5.38
CA SER A 141 12.77 10.91 6.17
C SER A 141 13.84 10.47 7.16
N GLU A 142 15.10 10.32 6.71
CA GLU A 142 16.23 9.96 7.58
C GLU A 142 16.48 10.99 8.69
N THR A 143 16.31 12.28 8.39
CA THR A 143 16.63 13.38 9.32
C THR A 143 15.58 13.55 10.41
N VAL A 144 14.28 13.52 10.04
CA VAL A 144 13.18 13.73 11.01
C VAL A 144 12.80 12.45 11.75
N GLY A 145 13.08 11.29 11.16
CA GLY A 145 12.81 10.00 11.78
C GLY A 145 11.35 9.54 11.71
N PRO A 146 11.05 8.36 12.27
CA PRO A 146 9.80 7.64 12.05
C PRO A 146 8.57 8.23 12.76
N GLU A 147 8.78 9.12 13.73
CA GLU A 147 7.69 9.74 14.51
C GLU A 147 7.05 10.94 13.79
N ALA A 148 7.61 11.36 12.65
CA ALA A 148 7.12 12.51 11.93
C ALA A 148 5.77 12.27 11.27
N ILE A 149 4.93 13.32 11.26
CA ILE A 149 3.67 13.35 10.53
C ILE A 149 3.88 14.17 9.27
N TYR A 150 3.63 13.57 8.12
CA TYR A 150 3.81 14.21 6.82
C TYR A 150 2.46 14.61 6.22
N CYS A 151 2.35 15.88 5.85
CA CYS A 151 1.20 16.40 5.13
C CYS A 151 1.59 16.66 3.68
N ALA A 152 0.94 16.00 2.73
CA ALA A 152 1.22 16.17 1.30
C ALA A 152 0.03 16.76 0.55
N GLY A 153 0.34 17.68 -0.38
CA GLY A 153 -0.59 18.12 -1.42
C GLY A 153 -0.75 17.04 -2.50
N VAL A 154 -1.21 17.43 -3.67
CA VAL A 154 -1.44 16.54 -4.81
C VAL A 154 -0.51 16.92 -5.96
N GLY A 155 0.21 15.93 -6.48
CA GLY A 155 1.18 16.10 -7.58
C GLY A 155 2.31 15.08 -7.51
N GLN A 156 3.36 15.29 -8.29
CA GLN A 156 4.54 14.40 -8.34
C GLN A 156 5.19 14.25 -6.95
N HIS A 157 5.28 15.34 -6.19
CA HIS A 157 5.80 15.32 -4.82
C HIS A 157 5.04 14.36 -3.90
N GLN A 158 3.73 14.23 -4.04
CA GLN A 158 2.93 13.26 -3.31
C GLN A 158 3.30 11.82 -3.66
N MET A 159 3.46 11.54 -4.95
CA MET A 159 3.84 10.21 -5.42
C MET A 159 5.24 9.83 -4.94
N TRP A 160 6.20 10.74 -5.05
CA TRP A 160 7.55 10.51 -4.53
C TRP A 160 7.58 10.38 -3.00
N SER A 161 6.80 11.20 -2.28
CA SER A 161 6.71 11.09 -0.82
C SER A 161 6.18 9.71 -0.39
N ALA A 162 5.18 9.17 -1.10
CA ALA A 162 4.66 7.84 -0.83
C ALA A 162 5.64 6.70 -1.15
N GLN A 163 6.73 6.97 -1.87
CA GLN A 163 7.76 5.99 -2.25
C GLN A 163 9.07 6.13 -1.46
N PHE A 164 9.42 7.35 -1.04
CA PHE A 164 10.74 7.68 -0.50
C PHE A 164 10.75 8.15 0.96
N ILE A 165 9.59 8.30 1.58
CA ILE A 165 9.46 8.51 3.02
C ILE A 165 9.07 7.18 3.66
N ASP A 166 9.73 6.82 4.75
CA ASP A 166 9.43 5.61 5.50
C ASP A 166 8.32 5.87 6.54
N PHE A 167 7.26 5.08 6.49
CA PHE A 167 6.10 5.21 7.38
C PHE A 167 6.01 4.02 8.32
N GLU A 168 6.29 4.25 9.60
CA GLU A 168 6.28 3.18 10.63
C GLU A 168 5.01 3.18 11.50
N HIS A 169 4.30 4.30 11.54
CA HIS A 169 3.16 4.47 12.44
C HIS A 169 1.88 4.86 11.69
N PRO A 170 0.71 4.37 12.14
CA PRO A 170 -0.56 4.79 11.58
C PRO A 170 -0.79 6.29 11.81
N ARG A 171 -1.48 6.93 10.87
CA ARG A 171 -1.78 8.38 10.89
C ARG A 171 -0.58 9.30 10.71
N SER A 172 0.56 8.79 10.27
CA SER A 172 1.74 9.59 9.93
C SER A 172 1.70 10.17 8.50
N TRP A 173 0.74 9.74 7.67
CA TRP A 173 0.54 10.21 6.29
C TRP A 173 -0.81 10.86 6.10
N ILE A 174 -0.82 12.19 5.93
CA ILE A 174 -2.03 13.00 5.75
C ILE A 174 -2.03 13.59 4.35
N ASN A 175 -3.03 13.22 3.54
CA ASN A 175 -3.20 13.70 2.18
C ASN A 175 -4.66 13.70 1.74
N SER A 176 -4.95 14.39 0.65
CA SER A 176 -6.27 14.36 0.00
C SER A 176 -6.37 13.20 -0.99
N GLY A 177 -6.18 11.95 -0.51
CA GLY A 177 -6.11 10.76 -1.34
C GLY A 177 -7.43 10.36 -2.03
N GLY A 178 -8.58 10.84 -1.53
CA GLY A 178 -9.88 10.59 -2.14
C GLY A 178 -10.23 11.61 -3.21
N ALA A 179 -10.27 12.89 -2.85
CA ALA A 179 -10.70 13.98 -3.73
C ALA A 179 -9.56 14.58 -4.58
N GLY A 180 -8.30 14.32 -4.23
CA GLY A 180 -7.15 14.83 -4.99
C GLY A 180 -7.00 16.36 -4.94
N THR A 181 -7.29 16.98 -3.80
CA THR A 181 -7.33 18.44 -3.65
C THR A 181 -5.92 19.03 -3.60
N MET A 182 -5.54 19.78 -4.62
CA MET A 182 -4.30 20.56 -4.63
C MET A 182 -4.35 21.65 -3.56
N GLY A 183 -3.19 21.96 -2.94
CA GLY A 183 -3.10 22.97 -1.88
C GLY A 183 -3.53 22.49 -0.48
N TYR A 184 -3.90 21.22 -0.34
CA TYR A 184 -4.36 20.62 0.92
C TYR A 184 -3.30 20.61 2.03
N ALA A 185 -2.01 20.43 1.68
CA ALA A 185 -0.95 20.14 2.65
C ALA A 185 -0.75 21.24 3.67
N VAL A 186 -0.67 22.52 3.24
CA VAL A 186 -0.38 23.64 4.15
C VAL A 186 -1.46 23.84 5.21
N PRO A 187 -2.75 23.96 4.86
CA PRO A 187 -3.79 24.08 5.88
C PRO A 187 -3.89 22.84 6.77
N ALA A 188 -3.70 21.64 6.24
CA ALA A 188 -3.71 20.41 7.02
C ALA A 188 -2.55 20.31 8.03
N ALA A 189 -1.39 20.89 7.70
CA ALA A 189 -0.25 20.92 8.61
C ALA A 189 -0.36 21.99 9.71
N LEU A 190 -1.20 23.01 9.49
CA LEU A 190 -1.43 24.08 10.48
C LEU A 190 -2.54 23.74 11.49
N GLY A 191 -3.46 22.83 11.14
CA GLY A 191 -4.60 22.40 11.98
C GLY A 191 -4.29 21.18 12.81
#